data_4097b96c54575ffa0ab4c859d87e0b10
#
_entry.id   4097b96c54575ffa0ab4c859d87e0b10
#
_cell.length_a   1.000
_cell.length_b   1.000
_cell.length_c   1.000
_cell.angle_alpha   90.00
_cell.angle_beta   90.00
_cell.angle_gamma   90.00
#
_symmetry.space_group_name_H-M   'P 1'
#
loop_
_entity.id
_entity.type
_entity.pdbx_description
1 polymer ?
#
loop_
_entity_poly.entity_id
_entity_poly.type
_entity_poly.pdbx_seq_one_letter_code
_entity_poly.pdbx_strand_id
1 'polypeptide(L)'
;MKINFTYQKPGPDSTFEYIDENTVKVNGEIYSFPEDIYIFGPSHPILSAIREEEELTLSILMRSTSRCGTFPTVSYPEEASNDSNER
;
A
#
# COMPACT_ATOMS: atom_id res chain seq x y z
N MET A 1 -4.29 -3.43 -7.88
CA MET A 1 -4.25 -3.04 -6.46
C MET A 1 -4.04 -1.55 -6.32
N LYS A 2 -4.85 -0.92 -5.51
CA LYS A 2 -4.72 0.51 -5.22
C LYS A 2 -4.28 0.68 -3.79
N ILE A 3 -3.42 1.65 -3.54
CA ILE A 3 -2.87 1.84 -2.21
C ILE A 3 -2.92 3.32 -1.81
N ASN A 4 -3.44 3.56 -0.62
CA ASN A 4 -3.46 4.87 -0.01
C ASN A 4 -2.40 4.88 1.07
N PHE A 5 -1.34 5.66 0.86
CA PHE A 5 -0.26 5.76 1.82
C PHE A 5 -0.48 6.96 2.72
N THR A 6 -0.35 6.75 4.03
CA THR A 6 -0.33 7.83 5.00
C THR A 6 1.01 7.76 5.71
N TYR A 7 1.73 8.88 5.72
CA TYR A 7 3.05 8.95 6.32
C TYR A 7 3.00 9.69 7.64
N GLN A 8 3.73 9.17 8.62
CA GLN A 8 3.85 9.79 9.93
C GLN A 8 5.29 9.77 10.40
N LYS A 9 5.66 10.80 11.14
CA LYS A 9 6.96 10.85 11.81
C LYS A 9 6.80 10.32 13.23
N PRO A 10 7.85 9.86 13.86
CA PRO A 10 9.22 9.79 13.37
C PRO A 10 9.48 8.50 12.59
N GLY A 11 10.68 8.46 11.97
CA GLY A 11 11.15 7.26 11.32
C GLY A 11 11.48 6.16 12.32
N PRO A 12 12.22 5.15 11.89
CA PRO A 12 12.88 5.06 10.57
C PRO A 12 11.88 4.87 9.43
N ASP A 13 12.35 5.16 8.22
CA ASP A 13 11.49 5.05 7.03
C ASP A 13 10.98 3.64 6.83
N SER A 14 9.68 3.52 6.62
CA SER A 14 9.07 2.25 6.28
C SER A 14 9.41 1.90 4.83
N THR A 15 9.38 0.59 4.52
CA THR A 15 9.61 0.12 3.18
C THR A 15 8.35 -0.58 2.68
N PHE A 16 8.17 -0.54 1.36
CA PHE A 16 7.01 -1.16 0.73
C PHE A 16 7.44 -1.82 -0.57
N GLU A 17 6.90 -3.01 -0.81
CA GLU A 17 7.14 -3.71 -2.06
C GLU A 17 5.86 -4.40 -2.50
N TYR A 18 5.47 -4.18 -3.75
CA TYR A 18 4.34 -4.87 -4.36
C TYR A 18 4.80 -6.24 -4.83
N ILE A 19 4.07 -7.30 -4.46
CA ILE A 19 4.43 -8.65 -4.86
C ILE A 19 3.47 -9.18 -5.91
N ASP A 20 2.18 -9.19 -5.63
CA ASP A 20 1.19 -9.57 -6.63
C ASP A 20 -0.15 -8.94 -6.26
N GLU A 21 -1.20 -9.28 -7.00
CA GLU A 21 -2.48 -8.60 -6.86
C GLU A 21 -3.14 -8.80 -5.50
N ASN A 22 -2.63 -9.70 -4.69
CA ASN A 22 -3.18 -9.96 -3.36
C ASN A 22 -2.14 -9.87 -2.26
N THR A 23 -0.90 -9.53 -2.58
CA THR A 23 0.20 -9.68 -1.64
C THR A 23 1.14 -8.48 -1.71
N VAL A 24 1.52 -7.98 -0.54
CA VAL A 24 2.49 -6.89 -0.45
C VAL A 24 3.48 -7.20 0.65
N LYS A 25 4.59 -6.48 0.65
CA LYS A 25 5.60 -6.60 1.67
C LYS A 25 5.81 -5.24 2.30
N VAL A 26 5.63 -5.16 3.61
CA VAL A 26 5.77 -3.90 4.34
C VAL A 26 6.75 -4.11 5.46
N ASN A 27 7.79 -3.30 5.49
CA ASN A 27 8.85 -3.38 6.51
C ASN A 27 9.44 -4.79 6.60
N GLY A 28 9.57 -5.45 5.43
CA GLY A 28 10.17 -6.78 5.39
C GLY A 28 9.23 -7.91 5.68
N GLU A 29 7.96 -7.63 5.97
CA GLU A 29 7.00 -8.69 6.27
C GLU A 29 5.97 -8.80 5.16
N ILE A 30 5.61 -10.02 4.83
CA ILE A 30 4.71 -10.30 3.72
C ILE A 30 3.29 -10.44 4.24
N TYR A 31 2.35 -9.74 3.59
CA TYR A 31 0.93 -9.77 3.93
C TYR A 31 0.13 -10.16 2.71
N SER A 32 -0.74 -11.17 2.87
CA SER A 32 -1.61 -11.64 1.79
C SER A 32 -3.06 -11.41 2.17
N PHE A 33 -3.88 -11.09 1.18
CA PHE A 33 -5.28 -10.73 1.41
C PHE A 33 -6.21 -11.57 0.52
N PRO A 34 -6.45 -12.83 0.90
CA PRO A 34 -7.33 -13.68 0.09
C PRO A 34 -8.82 -13.38 0.25
N GLU A 35 -9.19 -12.63 1.29
CA GLU A 35 -10.60 -12.33 1.51
C GLU A 35 -10.91 -10.90 1.13
N ASP A 36 -12.19 -10.53 1.25
CA ASP A 36 -12.64 -9.26 0.69
C ASP A 36 -12.46 -8.07 1.63
N ILE A 37 -12.51 -8.29 2.93
CA ILE A 37 -12.45 -7.19 3.87
C ILE A 37 -11.55 -7.55 5.05
N TYR A 38 -10.59 -6.66 5.32
CA TYR A 38 -9.74 -6.75 6.49
C TYR A 38 -9.68 -5.39 7.15
N ILE A 39 -9.87 -5.35 8.46
CA ILE A 39 -9.71 -4.13 9.24
C ILE A 39 -8.79 -4.45 10.39
N PHE A 40 -7.67 -3.74 10.46
CA PHE A 40 -6.63 -4.02 11.44
C PHE A 40 -6.61 -2.93 12.49
N GLY A 41 -5.97 -3.23 13.63
CA GLY A 41 -5.84 -2.27 14.69
C GLY A 41 -4.88 -1.14 14.33
N PRO A 42 -4.89 -0.08 15.14
CA PRO A 42 -4.11 1.11 14.81
C PRO A 42 -2.60 0.91 14.85
N SER A 43 -2.13 -0.16 15.47
CA SER A 43 -0.70 -0.42 15.51
C SER A 43 -0.21 -1.29 14.36
N HIS A 44 -1.13 -1.75 13.51
CA HIS A 44 -0.79 -2.57 12.35
C HIS A 44 -0.39 -1.63 11.20
N PRO A 45 0.67 -1.96 10.45
CA PRO A 45 1.06 -1.06 9.35
C PRO A 45 0.01 -0.98 8.25
N ILE A 46 -0.78 -2.04 8.06
CA ILE A 46 -1.87 -2.02 7.10
C ILE A 46 -3.15 -1.75 7.87
N LEU A 47 -3.77 -0.60 7.61
CA LEU A 47 -4.95 -0.20 8.35
C LEU A 47 -6.18 -0.93 7.88
N SER A 48 -6.30 -1.14 6.57
CA SER A 48 -7.44 -1.87 6.03
C SER A 48 -7.10 -2.38 4.64
N ALA A 49 -7.82 -3.42 4.22
CA ALA A 49 -7.74 -3.97 2.88
C ALA A 49 -9.16 -4.33 2.46
N ILE A 50 -9.64 -3.72 1.39
CA ILE A 50 -11.00 -3.91 0.94
C ILE A 50 -10.99 -4.20 -0.54
N ARG A 51 -11.66 -5.30 -0.93
CA ARG A 51 -11.73 -5.69 -2.34
C ARG A 51 -13.13 -5.38 -2.87
N GLU A 52 -13.16 -4.64 -3.98
CA GLU A 52 -14.41 -4.34 -4.67
C GLU A 52 -14.19 -4.56 -6.15
N GLU A 53 -15.09 -5.32 -6.77
CA GLU A 53 -15.04 -5.56 -8.20
C GLU A 53 -13.65 -6.04 -8.63
N GLU A 54 -13.11 -6.98 -7.85
CA GLU A 54 -11.82 -7.61 -8.14
C GLU A 54 -10.65 -6.67 -7.99
N GLU A 55 -10.86 -5.48 -7.41
CA GLU A 55 -9.76 -4.57 -7.14
C GLU A 55 -9.57 -4.43 -5.66
N LEU A 56 -8.35 -4.69 -5.19
CA LEU A 56 -8.01 -4.59 -3.78
C LEU A 56 -7.46 -3.21 -3.49
N THR A 57 -8.02 -2.55 -2.49
CA THR A 57 -7.56 -1.24 -2.03
C THR A 57 -7.01 -1.37 -0.62
N LEU A 58 -5.77 -0.96 -0.45
CA LEU A 58 -5.10 -1.00 0.84
C LEU A 58 -4.93 0.41 1.39
N SER A 59 -5.07 0.55 2.69
CA SER A 59 -4.69 1.76 3.40
C SER A 59 -3.51 1.40 4.28
N ILE A 60 -2.36 2.02 4.05
CA ILE A 60 -1.12 1.64 4.71
C ILE A 60 -0.54 2.84 5.45
N LEU A 61 -0.15 2.61 6.70
CA LEU A 61 0.51 3.62 7.50
C LEU A 61 2.01 3.41 7.40
N MET A 62 2.71 4.42 6.89
CA MET A 62 4.14 4.38 6.70
C MET A 62 4.81 5.34 7.67
N ARG A 63 5.98 4.97 8.16
CA ARG A 63 6.80 5.86 8.97
C ARG A 63 7.81 6.56 8.07
N SER A 64 8.15 7.78 8.44
CA SER A 64 9.11 8.54 7.64
C SER A 64 9.86 9.52 8.52
N THR A 65 11.11 9.77 8.17
CA THR A 65 11.90 10.81 8.84
C THR A 65 11.60 12.19 8.28
N SER A 66 10.95 12.28 7.10
CA SER A 66 10.77 13.55 6.43
C SER A 66 9.37 13.81 5.91
N ARG A 67 8.46 12.85 5.96
CA ARG A 67 7.13 13.00 5.34
C ARG A 67 6.03 12.87 6.37
N CYS A 68 4.97 13.64 6.17
CA CYS A 68 3.74 13.52 6.93
C CYS A 68 2.58 13.75 6.00
N GLY A 69 1.45 13.07 6.27
CA GLY A 69 0.22 13.31 5.55
C GLY A 69 -0.19 12.16 4.65
N THR A 70 -1.36 12.32 4.04
CA THR A 70 -1.91 11.32 3.13
C THR A 70 -1.57 11.72 1.71
N PHE A 71 -1.08 10.76 0.94
CA PHE A 71 -0.64 11.01 -0.43
C PHE A 71 -1.67 10.48 -1.41
N PRO A 72 -1.62 10.91 -2.68
CA PRO A 72 -2.56 10.40 -3.67
C PRO A 72 -2.47 8.89 -3.82
N THR A 73 -3.60 8.29 -4.19
CA THR A 73 -3.69 6.85 -4.38
C THR A 73 -2.75 6.40 -5.48
N VAL A 74 -2.04 5.31 -5.23
CA VAL A 74 -1.10 4.72 -6.18
C VAL A 74 -1.67 3.40 -6.65
N SER A 75 -1.57 3.12 -7.96
CA SER A 75 -2.04 1.87 -8.55
C SER A 75 -0.86 0.95 -8.83
N TYR A 76 -1.04 -0.33 -8.55
CA TYR A 76 -0.04 -1.36 -8.80
C TYR A 76 -0.67 -2.51 -9.56
N PRO A 77 0.07 -3.16 -10.43
CA PRO A 77 1.44 -2.79 -10.81
C PRO A 77 1.42 -1.42 -11.51
N GLU A 78 2.54 -0.72 -11.45
CA GLU A 78 2.61 0.58 -12.09
C GLU A 78 2.54 0.37 -13.59
N GLU A 79 1.59 1.00 -14.19
CA GLU A 79 1.38 0.90 -15.60
C GLU A 79 2.42 1.70 -16.36
N ALA A 80 2.89 2.31 -15.75
CA ALA A 80 3.80 3.17 -16.25
C ALA A 80 4.24 3.22 -17.61
N SER A 81 3.86 2.92 -17.25
CA SER A 81 4.02 3.06 -17.78
C SER A 81 3.87 3.07 -18.80
N ASN A 82 3.36 2.85 -18.89
CA ASN A 82 3.06 2.81 -19.67
C ASN A 82 3.32 3.18 -20.43
N ASP A 83 3.20 3.27 -20.51
CA ASP A 83 3.44 3.57 -21.19
C ASP A 83 3.77 3.99 -21.72
N SER A 84 3.68 4.23 -21.75
CA SER A 84 3.98 4.65 -22.25
C SER A 84 4.58 4.92 -22.86
N ASN A 85 4.45 4.94 -22.98
CA ASN A 85 4.95 5.13 -23.61
C ASN A 85 5.48 5.30 -24.30
N GLU A 86 5.48 5.35 -24.54
CA GLU A 86 5.84 5.47 -25.12
C GLU A 86 6.16 5.63 -25.81
N ARG A 87 5.99 5.81 -26.19
CA ARG A 87 6.18 5.76 -26.93
C ARG A 87 6.42 6.03 -27.61
#